data_7d2f5990f0cada6ecfb8fc9dedaf0282
#
_entry.id   7d2f5990f0cada6ecfb8fc9dedaf0282
#
_cell.length_a   1.000
_cell.length_b   1.000
_cell.length_c   1.000
_cell.angle_alpha   90.00
_cell.angle_beta   90.00
_cell.angle_gamma   90.00
#
_symmetry.space_group_name_H-M   'P 1'
#
loop_
_entity.id
_entity.type
_entity.pdbx_description
1 polymer ?
#
loop_
_entity_poly.entity_id
_entity_poly.type
_entity_poly.pdbx_seq_one_letter_code
_entity_poly.pdbx_strand_id
1 'polypeptide(L)'
;MKISTILFFCLLMTACMQTKSFHRINGWNYVTPQITDSLSQTPFLTVKDFDSLRLETDAFGHSVITGVFLQDKLPIWREATTKSVGKYSAFVFNDTVITAPQVNSPIESGCFQISNPHGYDLERIFRELQKEIDISRFGN
;
A
#
# COMPACT_ATOMS: atom_id res chain seq x y z
N MET A 1 -28.60 53.91 39.46
CA MET A 1 -28.51 53.14 38.19
C MET A 1 -27.37 52.15 38.34
N LYS A 2 -27.71 50.91 38.47
CA LYS A 2 -26.68 49.81 38.51
C LYS A 2 -26.62 49.22 37.11
N ILE A 3 -25.49 49.44 36.43
CA ILE A 3 -25.20 48.81 35.16
C ILE A 3 -24.67 47.40 35.50
N SER A 4 -25.50 46.41 35.24
CA SER A 4 -25.09 45.00 35.38
C SER A 4 -24.25 44.62 34.17
N THR A 5 -22.97 44.47 34.38
CA THR A 5 -22.03 43.99 33.37
C THR A 5 -22.21 42.49 33.27
N ILE A 6 -22.97 42.02 32.29
CA ILE A 6 -23.07 40.61 31.94
C ILE A 6 -21.77 40.28 31.19
N LEU A 7 -20.85 39.63 31.89
CA LEU A 7 -19.67 39.05 31.32
C LEU A 7 -20.08 37.83 30.51
N PHE A 8 -20.23 38.00 29.19
CA PHE A 8 -20.50 36.92 28.26
C PHE A 8 -19.17 36.15 28.08
N PHE A 9 -19.03 35.10 28.89
CA PHE A 9 -17.89 34.18 28.77
C PHE A 9 -18.10 33.30 27.53
N CYS A 10 -17.61 33.76 26.39
CA CYS A 10 -17.58 32.99 25.15
C CYS A 10 -16.58 31.85 25.31
N LEU A 11 -17.08 30.70 25.74
CA LEU A 11 -16.29 29.47 25.79
C LEU A 11 -16.08 29.00 24.36
N LEU A 12 -14.96 29.45 23.76
CA LEU A 12 -14.46 28.91 22.51
C LEU A 12 -14.08 27.44 22.72
N MET A 13 -15.04 26.57 22.49
CA MET A 13 -14.78 25.14 22.27
C MET A 13 -14.04 25.04 20.95
N THR A 14 -12.73 25.15 20.99
CA THR A 14 -11.87 24.67 19.92
C THR A 14 -12.00 23.16 19.90
N ALA A 15 -12.99 22.69 19.14
CA ALA A 15 -13.05 21.31 18.75
C ALA A 15 -11.78 21.02 17.93
N CYS A 16 -10.80 20.44 18.59
CA CYS A 16 -9.63 19.87 17.93
C CYS A 16 -10.16 18.71 17.08
N MET A 17 -10.51 18.98 15.83
CA MET A 17 -10.77 17.94 14.85
C MET A 17 -9.43 17.22 14.66
N GLN A 18 -9.25 16.15 15.43
CA GLN A 18 -8.22 15.16 15.13
C GLN A 18 -8.62 14.52 13.80
N THR A 19 -8.08 15.04 12.72
CA THR A 19 -8.05 14.30 11.46
C THR A 19 -7.25 13.05 11.71
N LYS A 20 -7.91 11.91 11.92
CA LYS A 20 -7.25 10.60 11.84
C LYS A 20 -6.63 10.54 10.46
N SER A 21 -5.31 10.71 10.37
CA SER A 21 -4.60 10.42 9.15
C SER A 21 -4.79 8.92 8.90
N PHE A 22 -5.57 8.60 7.88
CA PHE A 22 -5.78 7.21 7.48
C PHE A 22 -4.47 6.75 6.80
N HIS A 23 -3.68 5.99 7.53
CA HIS A 23 -2.49 5.34 6.98
C HIS A 23 -2.91 4.04 6.30
N ARG A 24 -2.64 3.93 5.00
CA ARG A 24 -2.87 2.70 4.25
C ARG A 24 -1.85 1.64 4.66
N ILE A 25 -2.31 0.41 4.76
CA ILE A 25 -1.44 -0.74 4.96
C ILE A 25 -0.63 -0.98 3.68
N ASN A 26 0.67 -1.22 3.80
CA ASN A 26 1.54 -1.56 2.68
C ASN A 26 1.12 -2.89 2.06
N GLY A 27 0.98 -2.93 0.74
CA GLY A 27 0.59 -4.14 0.05
C GLY A 27 0.00 -3.93 -1.33
N TRP A 28 -0.52 -5.00 -1.89
CA TRP A 28 -1.16 -5.04 -3.19
C TRP A 28 -2.66 -4.75 -3.09
N ASN A 29 -3.13 -3.82 -3.90
CA ASN A 29 -4.48 -3.28 -3.87
C ASN A 29 -5.16 -3.43 -5.22
N TYR A 30 -6.49 -3.61 -5.19
CA TYR A 30 -7.31 -3.46 -6.38
C TYR A 30 -7.37 -1.99 -6.80
N VAL A 31 -7.33 -1.77 -8.11
CA VAL A 31 -7.61 -0.48 -8.71
C VAL A 31 -8.99 -0.56 -9.37
N THR A 32 -9.92 0.24 -8.91
CA THR A 32 -11.24 0.31 -9.50
C THR A 32 -11.23 1.35 -10.62
N PRO A 33 -11.48 0.97 -11.87
CA PRO A 33 -11.59 1.91 -12.97
C PRO A 33 -12.90 2.69 -12.83
N GLN A 34 -12.83 3.86 -12.25
CA GLN A 34 -13.89 4.85 -12.24
C GLN A 34 -13.30 6.18 -12.70
N ILE A 35 -14.14 7.21 -12.85
CA ILE A 35 -13.77 8.55 -13.33
C ILE A 35 -12.55 9.16 -12.60
N THR A 36 -12.25 8.66 -11.43
CA THR A 36 -10.98 8.81 -10.72
C THR A 36 -10.54 7.42 -10.28
N ASP A 37 -9.40 6.93 -10.79
CA ASP A 37 -8.83 5.66 -10.37
C ASP A 37 -8.76 5.60 -8.85
N SER A 38 -9.62 4.81 -8.23
CA SER A 38 -9.66 4.65 -6.80
C SER A 38 -9.04 3.33 -6.38
N LEU A 39 -8.10 3.41 -5.46
CA LEU A 39 -7.55 2.26 -4.79
C LEU A 39 -8.54 1.68 -3.79
N SER A 40 -8.58 0.36 -3.66
CA SER A 40 -9.25 -0.29 -2.53
C SER A 40 -8.72 0.26 -1.20
N GLN A 41 -9.57 0.36 -0.19
CA GLN A 41 -9.16 0.90 1.12
C GLN A 41 -8.17 -0.03 1.82
N THR A 42 -8.34 -1.33 1.63
CA THR A 42 -7.48 -2.36 2.20
C THR A 42 -6.81 -3.16 1.10
N PRO A 43 -5.53 -3.54 1.26
CA PRO A 43 -4.87 -4.44 0.33
C PRO A 43 -5.48 -5.84 0.38
N PHE A 44 -5.48 -6.56 -0.74
CA PHE A 44 -5.84 -7.97 -0.76
C PHE A 44 -4.69 -8.87 -0.29
N LEU A 45 -3.45 -8.42 -0.38
CA LEU A 45 -2.26 -9.01 0.22
C LEU A 45 -1.35 -7.92 0.78
N THR A 46 -0.84 -8.14 1.97
CA THR A 46 0.02 -7.20 2.70
C THR A 46 1.48 -7.64 2.62
N VAL A 47 2.39 -6.79 3.06
CA VAL A 47 3.82 -7.13 3.16
C VAL A 47 4.08 -8.32 4.08
N LYS A 48 3.23 -8.54 5.08
CA LYS A 48 3.32 -9.72 5.97
C LYS A 48 3.08 -11.05 5.25
N ASP A 49 2.44 -11.00 4.09
CA ASP A 49 2.15 -12.18 3.26
C ASP A 49 3.29 -12.52 2.30
N PHE A 50 4.37 -11.73 2.28
CA PHE A 50 5.57 -11.99 1.47
C PHE A 50 6.44 -13.03 2.14
N ASP A 51 6.92 -14.01 1.36
CA ASP A 51 7.90 -14.99 1.83
C ASP A 51 9.32 -14.42 1.74
N SER A 52 9.69 -13.88 0.60
CA SER A 52 11.01 -13.33 0.34
C SER A 52 10.98 -12.19 -0.66
N LEU A 53 11.99 -11.33 -0.58
CA LEU A 53 12.22 -10.23 -1.51
C LEU A 53 13.65 -10.25 -2.01
N ARG A 54 13.84 -9.74 -3.24
CA ARG A 54 15.16 -9.47 -3.84
C ARG A 54 15.13 -8.12 -4.53
N LEU A 55 16.21 -7.39 -4.41
CA LEU A 55 16.48 -6.22 -5.23
C LEU A 55 17.30 -6.67 -6.43
N GLU A 56 16.75 -6.51 -7.62
CA GLU A 56 17.34 -7.02 -8.87
C GLU A 56 17.35 -5.91 -9.92
N THR A 57 18.04 -6.21 -11.03
CA THR A 57 18.03 -5.35 -12.22
C THR A 57 17.27 -6.09 -13.33
N ASP A 58 16.33 -5.42 -13.96
CA ASP A 58 15.59 -5.99 -15.09
C ASP A 58 16.44 -6.04 -16.38
N ALA A 59 15.87 -6.60 -17.45
CA ALA A 59 16.54 -6.73 -18.73
C ALA A 59 16.91 -5.37 -19.38
N PHE A 60 16.32 -4.28 -18.91
CA PHE A 60 16.55 -2.92 -19.40
C PHE A 60 17.50 -2.10 -18.49
N GLY A 61 18.05 -2.72 -17.45
CA GLY A 61 18.95 -2.06 -16.51
C GLY A 61 18.26 -1.27 -15.40
N HIS A 62 16.93 -1.42 -15.21
CA HIS A 62 16.21 -0.74 -14.14
C HIS A 62 16.21 -1.60 -12.87
N SER A 63 16.33 -0.95 -11.73
CA SER A 63 16.14 -1.61 -10.44
C SER A 63 14.68 -1.99 -10.24
N VAL A 64 14.45 -3.23 -9.80
CA VAL A 64 13.14 -3.78 -9.48
C VAL A 64 13.23 -4.57 -8.18
N ILE A 65 12.12 -4.67 -7.45
CA ILE A 65 11.99 -5.60 -6.34
C ILE A 65 11.18 -6.79 -6.84
N THR A 66 11.76 -7.98 -6.77
CA THR A 66 11.03 -9.22 -7.00
C THR A 66 10.72 -9.89 -5.68
N GLY A 67 9.60 -10.57 -5.61
CA GLY A 67 9.18 -11.24 -4.40
C GLY A 67 8.37 -12.50 -4.66
N VAL A 68 8.21 -13.26 -3.59
CA VAL A 68 7.40 -14.48 -3.55
C VAL A 68 6.46 -14.37 -2.36
N PHE A 69 5.20 -14.74 -2.55
CA PHE A 69 4.24 -14.84 -1.47
C PHE A 69 4.41 -16.12 -0.66
N LEU A 70 3.98 -16.10 0.60
CA LEU A 70 3.83 -17.31 1.40
C LEU A 70 2.90 -18.30 0.67
N GLN A 71 3.20 -19.60 0.78
CA GLN A 71 2.51 -20.64 0.02
C GLN A 71 0.99 -20.67 0.24
N ASP A 72 0.56 -20.42 1.46
CA ASP A 72 -0.87 -20.38 1.82
C ASP A 72 -1.60 -19.14 1.26
N LYS A 73 -0.86 -18.15 0.72
CA LYS A 73 -1.40 -16.93 0.11
C LYS A 73 -1.53 -17.02 -1.42
N LEU A 74 -1.00 -18.05 -2.05
CA LEU A 74 -1.09 -18.25 -3.50
C LEU A 74 -2.54 -18.25 -4.02
N PRO A 75 -3.51 -18.90 -3.36
CA PRO A 75 -4.89 -18.86 -3.82
C PRO A 75 -5.48 -17.45 -3.84
N ILE A 76 -5.12 -16.59 -2.88
CA ILE A 76 -5.57 -15.20 -2.81
C ILE A 76 -4.96 -14.40 -3.96
N TRP A 77 -3.67 -14.57 -4.23
CA TRP A 77 -2.97 -13.92 -5.34
C TRP A 77 -3.57 -14.29 -6.69
N ARG A 78 -3.80 -15.59 -6.92
CA ARG A 78 -4.43 -16.09 -8.13
C ARG A 78 -5.83 -15.51 -8.33
N GLU A 79 -6.66 -15.53 -7.29
CA GLU A 79 -8.01 -14.97 -7.34
C GLU A 79 -7.98 -13.46 -7.63
N ALA A 80 -7.11 -12.72 -6.94
CA ALA A 80 -6.99 -11.27 -7.11
C ALA A 80 -6.54 -10.91 -8.52
N THR A 81 -5.54 -11.61 -9.08
CA THR A 81 -5.08 -11.37 -10.45
C THR A 81 -6.12 -11.80 -11.48
N THR A 82 -6.88 -12.86 -11.23
CA THR A 82 -8.01 -13.26 -12.08
C THR A 82 -9.08 -12.17 -12.15
N LYS A 83 -9.45 -11.60 -11.01
CA LYS A 83 -10.41 -10.48 -10.93
C LYS A 83 -9.89 -9.19 -11.56
N SER A 84 -8.59 -9.04 -11.65
CA SER A 84 -7.92 -7.84 -12.15
C SER A 84 -7.57 -7.91 -13.64
N VAL A 85 -7.87 -9.01 -14.33
CA VAL A 85 -7.59 -9.14 -15.79
C VAL A 85 -8.24 -7.99 -16.55
N GLY A 86 -7.44 -7.31 -17.37
CA GLY A 86 -7.84 -6.10 -18.12
C GLY A 86 -7.86 -4.82 -17.29
N LYS A 87 -7.49 -4.90 -16.00
CA LYS A 87 -7.43 -3.79 -15.05
C LYS A 87 -6.01 -3.67 -14.50
N TYR A 88 -5.86 -2.82 -13.48
CA TYR A 88 -4.57 -2.58 -12.82
C TYR A 88 -4.60 -3.14 -11.39
N SER A 89 -3.43 -3.59 -10.94
CA SER A 89 -3.16 -3.84 -9.52
C SER A 89 -2.07 -2.90 -9.05
N ALA A 90 -2.24 -2.27 -7.90
CA ALA A 90 -1.30 -1.29 -7.39
C ALA A 90 -0.57 -1.80 -6.15
N PHE A 91 0.75 -1.64 -6.14
CA PHE A 91 1.54 -1.80 -4.92
C PHE A 91 1.66 -0.45 -4.21
N VAL A 92 1.18 -0.40 -2.98
CA VAL A 92 1.19 0.79 -2.12
C VAL A 92 2.20 0.62 -1.00
N PHE A 93 3.03 1.63 -0.83
CA PHE A 93 4.00 1.73 0.24
C PHE A 93 3.98 3.13 0.84
N ASN A 94 3.79 3.25 2.15
CA ASN A 94 3.68 4.52 2.87
C ASN A 94 2.72 5.51 2.18
N ASP A 95 1.49 5.07 1.94
CA ASP A 95 0.43 5.84 1.26
C ASP A 95 0.72 6.25 -0.18
N THR A 96 1.80 5.75 -0.76
CA THR A 96 2.23 6.07 -2.11
C THR A 96 2.12 4.85 -3.02
N VAL A 97 1.53 5.02 -4.20
CA VAL A 97 1.54 4.00 -5.25
C VAL A 97 2.93 3.96 -5.87
N ILE A 98 3.64 2.85 -5.67
CA ILE A 98 4.98 2.66 -6.23
C ILE A 98 4.89 2.20 -7.68
N THR A 99 4.00 1.25 -7.95
CA THR A 99 3.75 0.71 -9.29
C THR A 99 2.29 0.28 -9.40
N ALA A 100 1.74 0.33 -10.61
CA ALA A 100 0.39 -0.12 -10.90
C ALA A 100 0.35 -0.81 -12.27
N PRO A 101 0.89 -2.04 -12.40
CA PRO A 101 0.89 -2.76 -13.65
C PRO A 101 -0.51 -3.19 -14.08
N GLN A 102 -0.73 -3.25 -15.40
CA GLN A 102 -1.90 -3.88 -15.97
C GLN A 102 -1.79 -5.40 -15.84
N VAL A 103 -2.87 -6.05 -15.43
CA VAL A 103 -2.95 -7.51 -15.35
C VAL A 103 -3.54 -8.04 -16.64
N ASN A 104 -2.75 -8.77 -17.43
CA ASN A 104 -3.16 -9.28 -18.73
C ASN A 104 -3.71 -10.71 -18.66
N SER A 105 -3.32 -11.46 -17.65
CA SER A 105 -3.76 -12.84 -17.41
C SER A 105 -3.65 -13.17 -15.92
N PRO A 106 -4.37 -14.18 -15.42
CA PRO A 106 -4.18 -14.67 -14.07
C PRO A 106 -2.74 -15.10 -13.83
N ILE A 107 -2.19 -14.77 -12.66
CA ILE A 107 -0.82 -15.16 -12.28
C ILE A 107 -0.91 -16.40 -11.43
N GLU A 108 -0.45 -17.52 -12.00
CA GLU A 108 -0.49 -18.84 -11.34
C GLU A 108 0.69 -19.05 -10.39
N SER A 109 1.82 -18.38 -10.62
CA SER A 109 2.98 -18.41 -9.72
C SER A 109 2.76 -17.48 -8.53
N GLY A 110 3.44 -17.78 -7.41
CA GLY A 110 3.48 -16.90 -6.25
C GLY A 110 4.46 -15.74 -6.38
N CYS A 111 4.98 -15.46 -7.58
CA CYS A 111 5.97 -14.41 -7.82
C CYS A 111 5.30 -13.10 -8.21
N PHE A 112 5.91 -11.99 -7.78
CA PHE A 112 5.51 -10.66 -8.17
C PHE A 112 6.74 -9.76 -8.40
N GLN A 113 6.54 -8.66 -9.09
CA GLN A 113 7.57 -7.66 -9.33
C GLN A 113 7.03 -6.27 -9.02
N ILE A 114 7.80 -5.51 -8.27
CA ILE A 114 7.55 -4.09 -8.01
C ILE A 114 8.53 -3.31 -8.89
N SER A 115 8.02 -2.75 -9.99
CA SER A 115 8.77 -1.87 -10.86
C SER A 115 8.82 -0.45 -10.28
N ASN A 116 9.68 0.39 -10.85
CA ASN A 116 9.89 1.75 -10.36
C ASN A 116 9.70 2.81 -11.47
N PRO A 117 8.50 2.95 -12.04
CA PRO A 117 8.27 3.87 -13.15
C PRO A 117 8.40 5.34 -12.77
N HIS A 118 8.32 5.66 -11.48
CA HIS A 118 8.36 7.04 -10.96
C HIS A 118 9.70 7.46 -10.37
N GLY A 119 10.71 6.57 -10.38
CA GLY A 119 12.07 6.92 -9.93
C GLY A 119 12.22 7.07 -8.41
N TYR A 120 11.43 6.34 -7.62
CA TYR A 120 11.58 6.33 -6.15
C TYR A 120 12.90 5.66 -5.74
N ASP A 121 13.36 5.94 -4.50
CA ASP A 121 14.49 5.24 -3.89
C ASP A 121 14.11 3.79 -3.56
N LEU A 122 14.27 2.90 -4.54
CA LEU A 122 13.85 1.51 -4.45
C LEU A 122 14.69 0.71 -3.46
N GLU A 123 15.96 1.08 -3.27
CA GLU A 123 16.82 0.45 -2.25
C GLU A 123 16.31 0.73 -0.83
N ARG A 124 15.91 1.97 -0.57
CA ARG A 124 15.31 2.33 0.71
C ARG A 124 14.00 1.58 0.92
N ILE A 125 13.13 1.56 -0.08
CA ILE A 125 11.85 0.83 -0.03
C ILE A 125 12.11 -0.66 0.26
N PHE A 126 13.05 -1.27 -0.44
CA PHE A 126 13.42 -2.67 -0.23
C PHE A 126 13.85 -2.95 1.22
N ARG A 127 14.75 -2.11 1.78
CA ARG A 127 15.20 -2.28 3.17
C ARG A 127 14.05 -2.14 4.17
N GLU A 128 13.15 -1.19 3.96
CA GLU A 128 12.01 -0.98 4.85
C GLU A 128 10.99 -2.13 4.75
N LEU A 129 10.72 -2.64 3.55
CA LEU A 129 9.88 -3.81 3.35
C LEU A 129 10.47 -5.07 4.00
N GLN A 130 11.79 -5.28 3.84
CA GLN A 130 12.48 -6.41 4.46
C GLN A 130 12.37 -6.35 5.98
N LYS A 131 12.55 -5.16 6.57
CA LYS A 131 12.37 -4.94 7.99
C LYS A 131 10.93 -5.24 8.45
N GLU A 132 9.93 -4.83 7.69
CA GLU A 132 8.52 -5.10 7.99
C GLU A 132 8.23 -6.61 7.98
N ILE A 133 8.78 -7.36 7.02
CA ILE A 133 8.69 -8.82 6.97
C ILE A 133 9.33 -9.44 8.21
N ASP A 134 10.54 -9.04 8.56
CA ASP A 134 11.29 -9.58 9.69
C ASP A 134 10.56 -9.32 11.02
N ILE A 135 10.03 -8.12 11.21
CA ILE A 135 9.22 -7.79 12.39
C ILE A 135 7.97 -8.67 12.45
N SER A 136 7.31 -8.91 11.33
CA SER A 136 6.10 -9.73 11.29
C SER A 136 6.35 -11.20 11.68
N ARG A 137 7.56 -11.69 11.48
CA ARG A 137 7.97 -13.09 11.75
C ARG A 137 8.62 -13.28 13.11
N PHE A 138 9.42 -12.33 13.54
CA PHE A 138 10.31 -12.45 14.68
C PHE A 138 10.11 -11.37 15.74
N GLY A 139 9.29 -10.36 15.45
CA GLY A 139 8.99 -9.29 16.38
C GLY A 139 8.01 -9.75 17.45
N ASN A 140 8.50 -9.88 18.67
CA ASN A 140 7.70 -9.94 19.89
C ASN A 140 7.69 -8.56 20.55
#